data_19910ad721d5ca84c361f4aebf78520f
#
_entry.id   19910ad721d5ca84c361f4aebf78520f
#
_cell.length_a   1.000
_cell.length_b   1.000
_cell.length_c   1.000
_cell.angle_alpha   90.00
_cell.angle_beta   90.00
_cell.angle_gamma   90.00
#
_symmetry.space_group_name_H-M   'P 1'
#
loop_
_entity.id
_entity.type
_entity.pdbx_description
1 polymer ?
#
loop_
_entity_poly.entity_id
_entity_poly.type
_entity_poly.pdbx_seq_one_letter_code
_entity_poly.pdbx_strand_id
1 'polypeptide(L)'
;LRTSRGLGDVYKRQDIDFVMAIETGGMFDRLIENGFDEESRCALIHLKGQPARSTRRIMRRISDEWKKPIVVFTDCDPWSFRIFASIAYGAIKTAHISEYLATKEATYLGITADDILAYDLPSDDLSKQDINALEAELSDPRFNTGWWQEQIKLMQELGKKAEQQSLAKYGLDFVTDTYLPEKLDGIGLGY
;
A
#
# COMPACT_ATOMS: atom_id res chain seq x y z
N LEU A 1 -10.80 3.35 8.54
CA LEU A 1 -11.14 4.39 9.54
C LEU A 1 -11.40 3.71 10.86
N ARG A 2 -10.63 4.03 11.88
CA ARG A 2 -10.93 3.61 13.25
C ARG A 2 -12.28 4.20 13.62
N THR A 3 -13.34 3.41 13.45
CA THR A 3 -14.74 3.82 13.65
C THR A 3 -15.20 3.67 15.10
N SER A 4 -14.31 3.75 16.08
CA SER A 4 -14.68 3.67 17.48
C SER A 4 -15.12 5.02 18.10
N ARG A 5 -15.08 6.11 17.32
CA ARG A 5 -15.58 7.42 17.76
C ARG A 5 -16.56 7.92 16.70
N GLY A 6 -17.78 8.19 17.12
CA GLY A 6 -18.90 8.54 16.25
C GLY A 6 -18.69 9.81 15.41
N LEU A 7 -19.72 10.24 14.73
CA LEU A 7 -19.83 11.39 13.81
C LEU A 7 -19.24 12.74 14.29
N GLY A 8 -18.61 12.79 15.46
CA GLY A 8 -17.87 13.95 15.99
C GLY A 8 -16.50 14.21 15.36
N ASP A 9 -15.96 13.27 14.57
CA ASP A 9 -14.60 13.38 14.01
C ASP A 9 -14.48 14.19 12.71
N VAL A 10 -15.53 14.91 12.32
CA VAL A 10 -15.49 15.86 11.20
C VAL A 10 -14.47 16.98 11.42
N TYR A 11 -14.09 17.24 12.66
CA TYR A 11 -13.09 18.24 13.02
C TYR A 11 -11.64 17.81 12.79
N LYS A 12 -11.36 16.52 12.55
CA LYS A 12 -10.00 16.01 12.34
C LYS A 12 -9.49 16.08 10.90
N ARG A 13 -10.24 16.67 9.97
CA ARG A 13 -9.80 16.89 8.58
C ARG A 13 -8.47 17.64 8.46
N GLN A 14 -8.18 18.52 9.43
CA GLN A 14 -6.98 19.36 9.45
C GLN A 14 -5.82 18.71 10.20
N ASP A 15 -6.09 17.65 10.97
CA ASP A 15 -5.11 17.03 11.86
C ASP A 15 -4.33 15.87 11.22
N ILE A 16 -4.74 15.39 10.04
CA ILE A 16 -4.01 14.34 9.33
C ILE A 16 -3.23 14.94 8.16
N ASP A 17 -2.05 14.41 7.92
CA ASP A 17 -1.20 14.84 6.82
C ASP A 17 -1.35 13.94 5.59
N PHE A 18 -1.63 12.65 5.79
CA PHE A 18 -1.89 11.68 4.72
C PHE A 18 -2.81 10.54 5.17
N VAL A 19 -3.16 9.68 4.25
CA VAL A 19 -3.91 8.43 4.51
C VAL A 19 -3.08 7.25 4.06
N MET A 20 -2.96 6.23 4.91
CA MET A 20 -2.28 4.98 4.58
C MET A 20 -3.29 3.84 4.48
N ALA A 21 -3.31 3.20 3.33
CA ALA A 21 -4.11 2.00 3.06
C ALA A 21 -3.24 0.75 3.26
N ILE A 22 -3.67 -0.15 4.14
CA ILE A 22 -2.90 -1.31 4.59
C ILE A 22 -3.64 -2.58 4.21
N GLU A 23 -2.93 -3.54 3.62
CA GLU A 23 -3.54 -4.76 3.12
C GLU A 23 -3.95 -5.70 4.24
N THR A 24 -3.03 -6.02 5.18
CA THR A 24 -3.23 -7.06 6.17
C THR A 24 -3.72 -6.53 7.51
N GLY A 25 -4.61 -7.29 8.17
CA GLY A 25 -5.16 -6.92 9.47
C GLY A 25 -4.09 -6.89 10.57
N GLY A 26 -3.18 -7.86 10.56
CA GLY A 26 -2.11 -7.92 11.57
C GLY A 26 -1.19 -6.70 11.53
N MET A 27 -0.86 -6.19 10.33
CA MET A 27 -0.08 -4.96 10.19
C MET A 27 -0.90 -3.73 10.60
N PHE A 28 -2.17 -3.67 10.19
CA PHE A 28 -3.07 -2.59 10.58
C PHE A 28 -3.20 -2.47 12.10
N ASP A 29 -3.43 -3.59 12.79
CA ASP A 29 -3.57 -3.61 14.25
C ASP A 29 -2.25 -3.21 14.93
N ARG A 30 -1.10 -3.69 14.45
CA ARG A 30 0.22 -3.32 14.95
C ARG A 30 0.50 -1.83 14.86
N LEU A 31 0.19 -1.19 13.73
CA LEU A 31 0.40 0.24 13.57
C LEU A 31 -0.45 1.06 14.57
N ILE A 32 -1.67 0.60 14.85
CA ILE A 32 -2.53 1.22 15.86
C ILE A 32 -1.99 0.99 17.27
N GLU A 33 -1.57 -0.24 17.58
CA GLU A 33 -1.02 -0.58 18.91
C GLU A 33 0.24 0.22 19.23
N ASN A 34 1.09 0.46 18.24
CA ASN A 34 2.31 1.25 18.38
C ASN A 34 2.04 2.78 18.29
N GLY A 35 0.80 3.22 18.12
CA GLY A 35 0.46 4.65 18.07
C GLY A 35 0.93 5.37 16.80
N PHE A 36 1.28 4.63 15.77
CA PHE A 36 1.82 5.18 14.52
C PHE A 36 0.88 6.20 13.86
N ASP A 37 -0.43 5.96 13.91
CA ASP A 37 -1.45 6.85 13.34
C ASP A 37 -1.49 8.24 14.03
N GLU A 38 -1.19 8.27 15.32
CA GLU A 38 -1.14 9.54 16.09
C GLU A 38 0.20 10.25 15.87
N GLU A 39 1.31 9.54 15.92
CA GLU A 39 2.66 10.09 15.76
C GLU A 39 2.89 10.64 14.34
N SER A 40 2.55 9.87 13.32
CA SER A 40 2.69 10.28 11.92
C SER A 40 1.56 11.18 11.41
N ARG A 41 0.56 11.47 12.25
CA ARG A 41 -0.63 12.26 11.89
C ARG A 41 -1.34 11.70 10.66
N CYS A 42 -1.47 10.38 10.57
CA CYS A 42 -2.12 9.73 9.43
C CYS A 42 -3.45 9.05 9.80
N ALA A 43 -4.30 8.87 8.80
CA ALA A 43 -5.47 8.01 8.94
C ALA A 43 -5.17 6.64 8.30
N LEU A 44 -5.45 5.57 9.03
CA LEU A 44 -5.25 4.20 8.55
C LEU A 44 -6.54 3.63 7.96
N ILE A 45 -6.44 2.97 6.81
CA ILE A 45 -7.52 2.23 6.15
C ILE A 45 -7.10 0.78 5.97
N HIS A 46 -7.83 -0.14 6.57
CA HIS A 46 -7.62 -1.57 6.32
C HIS A 46 -8.35 -2.00 5.02
N LEU A 47 -7.60 -2.50 4.04
CA LEU A 47 -8.12 -2.89 2.73
C LEU A 47 -8.89 -4.22 2.75
N LYS A 48 -8.52 -5.13 3.65
CA LYS A 48 -9.09 -6.49 3.75
C LYS A 48 -8.89 -7.30 2.45
N GLY A 49 -7.66 -7.28 1.95
CA GLY A 49 -7.33 -7.80 0.63
C GLY A 49 -7.79 -6.87 -0.50
N GLN A 50 -8.44 -7.39 -1.53
CA GLN A 50 -8.91 -6.56 -2.65
C GLN A 50 -9.96 -5.54 -2.19
N PRO A 51 -9.70 -4.23 -2.30
CA PRO A 51 -10.57 -3.20 -1.74
C PRO A 51 -11.92 -3.13 -2.44
N ALA A 52 -12.98 -3.06 -1.64
CA ALA A 52 -14.34 -2.88 -2.13
C ALA A 52 -14.49 -1.53 -2.88
N ARG A 53 -15.51 -1.42 -3.73
CA ARG A 53 -15.82 -0.16 -4.43
C ARG A 53 -16.05 1.00 -3.46
N SER A 54 -16.70 0.75 -2.33
CA SER A 54 -16.92 1.75 -1.28
C SER A 54 -15.60 2.28 -0.70
N THR A 55 -14.65 1.39 -0.41
CA THR A 55 -13.33 1.76 0.12
C THR A 55 -12.55 2.60 -0.89
N ARG A 56 -12.52 2.18 -2.17
CA ARG A 56 -11.87 2.95 -3.23
C ARG A 56 -12.52 4.33 -3.43
N ARG A 57 -13.85 4.40 -3.36
CA ARG A 57 -14.59 5.67 -3.46
C ARG A 57 -14.26 6.62 -2.30
N ILE A 58 -14.11 6.09 -1.07
CA ILE A 58 -13.71 6.90 0.08
C ILE A 58 -12.29 7.45 -0.13
N MET A 59 -11.32 6.63 -0.52
CA MET A 59 -9.96 7.08 -0.80
C MET A 59 -9.93 8.16 -1.90
N ARG A 60 -10.66 7.94 -2.99
CA ARG A 60 -10.80 8.93 -4.06
C ARG A 60 -11.36 10.26 -3.54
N ARG A 61 -12.41 10.24 -2.74
CA ARG A 61 -12.99 11.45 -2.16
C ARG A 61 -12.04 12.16 -1.21
N ILE A 62 -11.30 11.42 -0.39
CA ILE A 62 -10.30 12.01 0.50
C ILE A 62 -9.23 12.72 -0.32
N SER A 63 -8.71 12.08 -1.37
CA SER A 63 -7.74 12.69 -2.27
C SER A 63 -8.30 13.94 -2.96
N ASP A 64 -9.52 13.87 -3.50
CA ASP A 64 -10.12 14.98 -4.25
C ASP A 64 -10.58 16.14 -3.36
N GLU A 65 -11.30 15.83 -2.26
CA GLU A 65 -11.96 16.84 -1.44
C GLU A 65 -11.04 17.38 -0.35
N TRP A 66 -10.19 16.53 0.22
CA TRP A 66 -9.32 16.91 1.36
C TRP A 66 -7.89 17.23 0.90
N LYS A 67 -7.56 16.91 -0.36
CA LYS A 67 -6.21 17.07 -0.91
C LYS A 67 -5.13 16.41 -0.06
N LYS A 68 -5.48 15.26 0.53
CA LYS A 68 -4.55 14.48 1.33
C LYS A 68 -3.95 13.36 0.49
N PRO A 69 -2.62 13.17 0.53
CA PRO A 69 -1.96 12.06 -0.14
C PRO A 69 -2.52 10.71 0.32
N ILE A 70 -2.62 9.77 -0.59
CA ILE A 70 -2.96 8.37 -0.30
C ILE A 70 -1.72 7.54 -0.56
N VAL A 71 -1.23 6.87 0.45
CA VAL A 71 -0.15 5.89 0.32
C VAL A 71 -0.69 4.48 0.54
N VAL A 72 -0.14 3.52 -0.17
CA VAL A 72 -0.61 2.12 -0.12
C VAL A 72 0.54 1.24 0.32
N PHE A 73 0.34 0.56 1.43
CA PHE A 73 1.29 -0.35 2.02
C PHE A 73 0.73 -1.77 1.99
N THR A 74 1.37 -2.64 1.21
CA THR A 74 0.92 -4.01 0.93
C THR A 74 2.09 -4.98 0.98
N ASP A 75 1.81 -6.26 0.79
CA ASP A 75 2.84 -7.28 0.63
C ASP A 75 3.59 -7.09 -0.69
N CYS A 76 4.76 -7.71 -0.84
CA CYS A 76 5.49 -7.79 -2.09
C CYS A 76 5.12 -9.10 -2.81
N ASP A 77 3.99 -9.09 -3.48
CA ASP A 77 3.54 -10.18 -4.33
C ASP A 77 2.71 -9.66 -5.53
N PRO A 78 2.47 -10.46 -6.58
CA PRO A 78 1.72 -9.99 -7.76
C PRO A 78 0.29 -9.57 -7.44
N TRP A 79 -0.35 -10.18 -6.46
CA TRP A 79 -1.74 -9.88 -6.09
C TRP A 79 -1.84 -8.53 -5.40
N SER A 80 -0.87 -8.22 -4.53
CA SER A 80 -0.74 -6.94 -3.87
C SER A 80 -0.45 -5.80 -4.85
N PHE A 81 0.36 -6.04 -5.87
CA PHE A 81 0.56 -5.08 -6.97
C PHE A 81 -0.75 -4.77 -7.69
N ARG A 82 -1.60 -5.78 -7.92
CA ARG A 82 -2.94 -5.59 -8.51
C ARG A 82 -3.90 -4.86 -7.58
N ILE A 83 -3.77 -5.05 -6.26
CA ILE A 83 -4.51 -4.26 -5.27
C ILE A 83 -4.19 -2.79 -5.46
N PHE A 84 -2.91 -2.42 -5.46
CA PHE A 84 -2.47 -1.06 -5.73
C PHE A 84 -2.99 -0.54 -7.08
N ALA A 85 -2.79 -1.30 -8.15
CA ALA A 85 -3.25 -0.92 -9.49
C ALA A 85 -4.77 -0.67 -9.54
N SER A 86 -5.56 -1.43 -8.78
CA SER A 86 -7.01 -1.21 -8.70
C SER A 86 -7.38 0.08 -7.97
N ILE A 87 -6.55 0.51 -7.01
CA ILE A 87 -6.72 1.78 -6.29
C ILE A 87 -6.31 2.95 -7.18
N ALA A 88 -5.09 2.89 -7.72
CA ALA A 88 -4.51 3.99 -8.48
C ALA A 88 -5.12 4.16 -9.88
N TYR A 89 -5.34 3.08 -10.59
CA TYR A 89 -5.72 3.10 -12.01
C TYR A 89 -7.10 2.50 -12.31
N GLY A 90 -7.71 1.87 -11.31
CA GLY A 90 -8.99 1.18 -11.46
C GLY A 90 -8.86 -0.27 -11.90
N ALA A 91 -9.97 -0.98 -11.86
CA ALA A 91 -10.02 -2.38 -12.27
C ALA A 91 -10.37 -2.50 -13.76
N ILE A 92 -9.68 -3.38 -14.49
CA ILE A 92 -9.90 -3.62 -15.93
C ILE A 92 -11.37 -3.89 -16.24
N LYS A 93 -12.02 -4.74 -15.43
CA LYS A 93 -13.44 -5.11 -15.62
C LYS A 93 -14.42 -3.95 -15.40
N THR A 94 -13.99 -2.86 -14.78
CA THR A 94 -14.83 -1.70 -14.47
C THR A 94 -14.25 -0.42 -15.04
N ALA A 95 -13.58 -0.52 -16.19
CA ALA A 95 -12.91 0.62 -16.84
C ALA A 95 -13.85 1.82 -17.04
N HIS A 96 -15.13 1.57 -17.37
CA HIS A 96 -16.15 2.60 -17.59
C HIS A 96 -16.51 3.43 -16.33
N ILE A 97 -16.19 2.93 -15.13
CA ILE A 97 -16.40 3.67 -13.86
C ILE A 97 -15.09 3.94 -13.12
N SER A 98 -13.95 3.58 -13.71
CA SER A 98 -12.64 3.78 -13.09
C SER A 98 -12.33 5.24 -12.84
N GLU A 99 -12.84 6.14 -13.68
CA GLU A 99 -12.72 7.59 -13.52
C GLU A 99 -13.22 8.09 -12.15
N TYR A 100 -14.25 7.44 -11.61
CA TYR A 100 -14.85 7.79 -10.31
C TYR A 100 -14.26 7.03 -9.12
N LEU A 101 -13.44 6.00 -9.36
CA LEU A 101 -12.93 5.11 -8.31
C LEU A 101 -11.40 5.10 -8.24
N ALA A 102 -10.70 5.51 -9.30
CA ALA A 102 -9.25 5.50 -9.35
C ALA A 102 -8.68 6.75 -8.66
N THR A 103 -7.70 6.54 -7.78
CA THR A 103 -6.93 7.60 -7.12
C THR A 103 -5.54 7.64 -7.75
N LYS A 104 -5.41 8.39 -8.85
CA LYS A 104 -4.21 8.41 -9.68
C LYS A 104 -2.97 8.90 -8.94
N GLU A 105 -3.15 9.71 -7.93
CA GLU A 105 -2.13 10.29 -7.07
C GLU A 105 -1.73 9.35 -5.91
N ALA A 106 -2.32 8.14 -5.84
CA ALA A 106 -1.92 7.17 -4.83
C ALA A 106 -0.49 6.70 -5.07
N THR A 107 0.30 6.64 -4.01
CA THR A 107 1.71 6.23 -4.04
C THR A 107 1.84 4.83 -3.44
N TYR A 108 2.56 3.95 -4.13
CA TYR A 108 2.96 2.65 -3.60
C TYR A 108 4.13 2.84 -2.64
N LEU A 109 3.94 2.46 -1.38
CA LEU A 109 4.97 2.65 -0.35
C LEU A 109 5.90 1.43 -0.22
N GLY A 110 5.35 0.26 -0.35
CA GLY A 110 6.05 -1.02 -0.18
C GLY A 110 5.06 -2.13 0.25
N ILE A 111 5.54 -3.36 0.46
CA ILE A 111 6.95 -3.79 0.35
C ILE A 111 7.32 -3.90 -1.12
N THR A 112 8.52 -3.45 -1.47
CA THR A 112 9.05 -3.52 -2.83
C THR A 112 10.02 -4.71 -2.98
N ALA A 113 10.31 -5.11 -4.23
CA ALA A 113 11.33 -6.13 -4.48
C ALA A 113 12.73 -5.67 -4.01
N ASP A 114 13.02 -4.36 -4.10
CA ASP A 114 14.24 -3.78 -3.56
C ASP A 114 14.33 -3.94 -2.04
N ASP A 115 13.21 -3.85 -1.31
CA ASP A 115 13.19 -3.98 0.13
C ASP A 115 13.56 -5.40 0.59
N ILE A 116 13.20 -6.43 -0.20
CA ILE A 116 13.60 -7.81 0.08
C ILE A 116 15.13 -7.90 0.15
N LEU A 117 15.83 -7.24 -0.77
CA LEU A 117 17.29 -7.20 -0.79
C LEU A 117 17.86 -6.26 0.27
N ALA A 118 17.36 -5.04 0.34
CA ALA A 118 17.92 -4.00 1.21
C ALA A 118 17.85 -4.36 2.70
N TYR A 119 16.75 -5.01 3.10
CA TYR A 119 16.53 -5.44 4.49
C TYR A 119 16.70 -6.95 4.68
N ASP A 120 17.20 -7.68 3.67
CA ASP A 120 17.33 -9.16 3.73
C ASP A 120 16.07 -9.79 4.38
N LEU A 121 14.89 -9.46 3.83
CA LEU A 121 13.62 -9.87 4.41
C LEU A 121 13.38 -11.37 4.26
N PRO A 122 12.83 -12.05 5.28
CA PRO A 122 12.26 -13.37 5.13
C PRO A 122 11.27 -13.40 3.95
N SER A 123 11.48 -14.33 3.04
CA SER A 123 10.74 -14.36 1.79
C SER A 123 10.46 -15.79 1.35
N ASP A 124 9.33 -16.00 0.68
CA ASP A 124 8.91 -17.28 0.12
C ASP A 124 9.24 -17.37 -1.37
N ASP A 125 9.39 -18.59 -1.86
CA ASP A 125 9.56 -18.84 -3.30
C ASP A 125 8.28 -18.47 -4.07
N LEU A 126 8.46 -17.91 -5.28
CA LEU A 126 7.35 -17.67 -6.18
C LEU A 126 6.76 -19.00 -6.66
N SER A 127 5.44 -19.13 -6.55
CA SER A 127 4.70 -20.22 -7.17
C SER A 127 4.62 -20.04 -8.70
N LYS A 128 4.25 -21.10 -9.42
CA LYS A 128 3.96 -20.99 -10.86
C LYS A 128 2.85 -19.98 -11.17
N GLN A 129 1.89 -19.82 -10.26
CA GLN A 129 0.82 -18.85 -10.41
C GLN A 129 1.35 -17.42 -10.26
N ASP A 130 2.27 -17.18 -9.30
CA ASP A 130 2.91 -15.89 -9.11
C ASP A 130 3.74 -15.50 -10.34
N ILE A 131 4.53 -16.43 -10.89
CA ILE A 131 5.34 -16.21 -12.10
C ILE A 131 4.46 -15.82 -13.29
N ASN A 132 3.39 -16.59 -13.54
CA ASN A 132 2.44 -16.28 -14.61
C ASN A 132 1.74 -14.92 -14.40
N ALA A 133 1.46 -14.56 -13.15
CA ALA A 133 0.86 -13.28 -12.81
C ALA A 133 1.82 -12.13 -13.09
N LEU A 134 3.11 -12.24 -12.72
CA LEU A 134 4.14 -11.22 -13.02
C LEU A 134 4.35 -11.06 -14.53
N GLU A 135 4.37 -12.15 -15.31
CA GLU A 135 4.44 -12.08 -16.78
C GLU A 135 3.24 -11.30 -17.36
N ALA A 136 2.03 -11.55 -16.85
CA ALA A 136 0.85 -10.84 -17.28
C ALA A 136 0.92 -9.34 -16.90
N GLU A 137 1.49 -9.00 -15.75
CA GLU A 137 1.67 -7.62 -15.30
C GLU A 137 2.67 -6.84 -16.15
N LEU A 138 3.74 -7.46 -16.61
CA LEU A 138 4.67 -6.83 -17.56
C LEU A 138 3.98 -6.36 -18.86
N SER A 139 2.88 -7.00 -19.23
CA SER A 139 2.06 -6.66 -20.41
C SER A 139 0.85 -5.77 -20.07
N ASP A 140 0.58 -5.50 -18.78
CA ASP A 140 -0.56 -4.70 -18.33
C ASP A 140 -0.20 -3.20 -18.39
N PRO A 141 -0.96 -2.37 -19.13
CA PRO A 141 -0.68 -0.93 -19.23
C PRO A 141 -0.61 -0.18 -17.90
N ARG A 142 -1.19 -0.73 -16.84
CA ARG A 142 -1.14 -0.14 -15.49
C ARG A 142 0.25 -0.22 -14.85
N PHE A 143 1.11 -1.10 -15.33
CA PHE A 143 2.48 -1.33 -14.86
C PHE A 143 3.54 -0.95 -15.89
N ASN A 144 3.23 -0.10 -16.87
CA ASN A 144 4.15 0.25 -17.96
C ASN A 144 5.15 1.36 -17.62
N THR A 145 5.21 1.84 -16.38
CA THR A 145 6.25 2.78 -15.95
C THR A 145 7.58 2.03 -15.74
N GLY A 146 8.71 2.75 -15.93
CA GLY A 146 10.04 2.16 -15.73
C GLY A 146 10.19 1.50 -14.37
N TRP A 147 9.76 2.19 -13.31
CA TRP A 147 9.83 1.70 -11.94
C TRP A 147 9.07 0.37 -11.74
N TRP A 148 7.80 0.27 -12.21
CA TRP A 148 7.04 -0.98 -12.10
C TRP A 148 7.69 -2.12 -12.89
N GLN A 149 8.18 -1.84 -14.09
CA GLN A 149 8.87 -2.83 -14.92
C GLN A 149 10.14 -3.34 -14.23
N GLU A 150 10.88 -2.48 -13.56
CA GLU A 150 12.07 -2.84 -12.77
C GLU A 150 11.69 -3.70 -11.56
N GLN A 151 10.69 -3.30 -10.77
CA GLN A 151 10.25 -4.07 -9.60
C GLN A 151 9.75 -5.47 -9.98
N ILE A 152 8.95 -5.59 -11.02
CA ILE A 152 8.42 -6.89 -11.48
C ILE A 152 9.55 -7.78 -11.98
N LYS A 153 10.49 -7.25 -12.77
CA LYS A 153 11.66 -8.01 -13.25
C LYS A 153 12.57 -8.44 -12.12
N LEU A 154 12.84 -7.55 -11.17
CA LEU A 154 13.66 -7.87 -10.01
C LEU A 154 13.01 -8.99 -9.18
N MET A 155 11.69 -8.94 -8.99
CA MET A 155 10.97 -10.00 -8.30
C MET A 155 11.06 -11.34 -9.03
N GLN A 156 10.98 -11.34 -10.37
CA GLN A 156 11.18 -12.55 -11.18
C GLN A 156 12.61 -13.09 -11.08
N GLU A 157 13.62 -12.21 -11.10
CA GLU A 157 15.03 -12.58 -10.96
C GLU A 157 15.33 -13.17 -9.58
N LEU A 158 14.79 -12.57 -8.53
CA LEU A 158 14.92 -13.08 -7.17
C LEU A 158 14.18 -14.40 -6.96
N GLY A 159 13.09 -14.63 -7.70
CA GLY A 159 12.21 -15.78 -7.50
C GLY A 159 11.50 -15.78 -6.14
N LYS A 160 11.38 -14.62 -5.50
CA LYS A 160 10.93 -14.45 -4.11
C LYS A 160 9.79 -13.45 -3.98
N LYS A 161 8.98 -13.64 -2.94
CA LYS A 161 7.95 -12.71 -2.48
C LYS A 161 8.02 -12.54 -0.97
N ALA A 162 7.54 -11.43 -0.44
CA ALA A 162 7.59 -11.14 0.99
C ALA A 162 6.27 -10.55 1.50
N GLU A 163 5.85 -11.00 2.67
CA GLU A 163 4.70 -10.46 3.38
C GLU A 163 5.11 -9.29 4.28
N GLN A 164 4.18 -8.40 4.63
CA GLN A 164 4.41 -7.29 5.58
C GLN A 164 4.93 -7.77 6.93
N GLN A 165 4.54 -8.99 7.37
CA GLN A 165 5.03 -9.60 8.60
C GLN A 165 6.54 -9.88 8.59
N SER A 166 7.17 -9.99 7.42
CA SER A 166 8.61 -10.22 7.29
C SER A 166 9.44 -9.11 7.94
N LEU A 167 8.90 -7.89 8.03
CA LEU A 167 9.54 -6.75 8.71
C LEU A 167 9.74 -7.00 10.21
N ALA A 168 8.96 -7.90 10.82
CA ALA A 168 9.15 -8.29 12.23
C ALA A 168 10.46 -9.03 12.50
N LYS A 169 11.24 -9.40 11.48
CA LYS A 169 12.60 -9.94 11.61
C LYS A 169 13.49 -9.07 12.51
N TYR A 170 13.32 -7.76 12.44
CA TYR A 170 14.10 -6.78 13.17
C TYR A 170 13.44 -6.28 14.47
N GLY A 171 12.37 -6.93 14.89
CA GLY A 171 11.56 -6.53 16.05
C GLY A 171 10.21 -5.97 15.65
N LEU A 172 9.30 -5.93 16.63
CA LEU A 172 7.91 -5.51 16.37
C LEU A 172 7.79 -4.02 16.06
N ASP A 173 8.73 -3.23 16.56
CA ASP A 173 8.74 -1.77 16.38
C ASP A 173 9.52 -1.32 15.14
N PHE A 174 10.23 -2.23 14.47
CA PHE A 174 11.02 -1.89 13.29
C PHE A 174 10.19 -1.23 12.18
N VAL A 175 8.97 -1.69 12.00
CA VAL A 175 8.08 -1.13 10.96
C VAL A 175 7.69 0.31 11.26
N THR A 176 7.47 0.66 12.54
CA THR A 176 7.05 2.01 12.97
C THR A 176 8.21 2.95 13.16
N ASP A 177 9.34 2.44 13.67
CA ASP A 177 10.46 3.28 14.09
C ASP A 177 11.51 3.47 12.98
N THR A 178 11.51 2.59 11.97
CA THR A 178 12.55 2.62 10.93
C THR A 178 11.95 2.55 9.53
N TYR A 179 11.28 1.45 9.19
CA TYR A 179 10.89 1.18 7.81
C TYR A 179 9.91 2.22 7.24
N LEU A 180 8.79 2.48 7.92
CA LEU A 180 7.80 3.44 7.43
C LEU A 180 8.32 4.89 7.46
N PRO A 181 9.02 5.37 8.52
CA PRO A 181 9.65 6.68 8.48
C PRO A 181 10.59 6.88 7.28
N GLU A 182 11.50 5.93 7.01
CA GLU A 182 12.41 6.00 5.86
C GLU A 182 11.66 6.04 4.52
N LYS A 183 10.61 5.21 4.37
CA LYS A 183 9.80 5.19 3.15
C LYS A 183 8.98 6.46 2.95
N LEU A 184 8.41 7.00 4.02
CA LEU A 184 7.61 8.23 3.98
C LEU A 184 8.50 9.45 3.70
N ASP A 185 9.69 9.52 4.30
CA ASP A 185 10.67 10.57 4.00
C ASP A 185 11.07 10.54 2.53
N GLY A 186 11.32 9.36 1.97
CA GLY A 186 11.66 9.17 0.56
C GLY A 186 10.62 9.69 -0.44
N ILE A 187 9.36 9.84 -0.01
CA ILE A 187 8.26 10.40 -0.83
C ILE A 187 7.82 11.80 -0.36
N GLY A 188 8.56 12.42 0.56
CA GLY A 188 8.28 13.76 1.07
C GLY A 188 7.11 13.84 2.07
N LEU A 189 6.79 12.75 2.75
CA LEU A 189 5.78 12.64 3.81
C LEU A 189 6.41 12.30 5.17
N GLY A 190 7.70 12.51 5.33
CA GLY A 190 8.40 12.35 6.60
C GLY A 190 7.84 13.27 7.70
N TYR A 191 7.90 12.83 8.95
CA TYR A 191 7.38 13.52 10.14
C TYR A 191 8.42 13.53 11.27
#